data_ba6b907a1010a10907ab41656242a38a
#
_entry.id   ba6b907a1010a10907ab41656242a38a
#
_cell.length_a   1.000
_cell.length_b   1.000
_cell.length_c   1.000
_cell.angle_alpha   90.00
_cell.angle_beta   90.00
_cell.angle_gamma   90.00
#
_symmetry.space_group_name_H-M   'P 1'
#
loop_
_entity.id
_entity.type
_entity.pdbx_description
1 polymer ?
#
loop_
_entity_poly.entity_id
_entity_poly.type
_entity_poly.pdbx_seq_one_letter_code
_entity_poly.pdbx_strand_id
1 'polypeptide(L)'
;MATSNTDELLRNNLQYASGQPVHEPGYPGKQPIQPSRRVAVVACMDARLDVEDLLGLQTGEAHIIRNAGGVVTEDAIRCLIISHHLLNTDEIIVIHHTRCGMLAFTDDLLKAGLEGDAAAEKLLGQATGRTFVSTGKASSSPVAFHAFRGALEPLDSPRDEKNMERLAWDVRRGMSAIKNHPWLPSSGPDAVTVRGFIYDVDTGKLEEVSYPGPMGSIG
;
A
#
# COMPACT_ATOMS: atom_id res chain seq x y z
N MET A 1 -2.13 -19.25 31.61
CA MET A 1 -2.72 -18.97 30.30
C MET A 1 -1.66 -18.21 29.50
N ALA A 2 -1.41 -18.59 28.25
CA ALA A 2 -0.51 -17.81 27.40
C ALA A 2 -1.12 -16.42 27.19
N THR A 3 -0.34 -15.37 27.41
CA THR A 3 -0.73 -14.00 27.09
C THR A 3 -0.91 -13.85 25.58
N SER A 4 -1.97 -13.19 25.14
CA SER A 4 -2.18 -12.93 23.72
C SER A 4 -1.12 -11.95 23.19
N ASN A 5 -0.81 -12.00 21.89
CA ASN A 5 0.09 -11.02 21.28
C ASN A 5 -0.42 -9.57 21.51
N THR A 6 -1.72 -9.37 21.50
CA THR A 6 -2.34 -8.07 21.79
C THR A 6 -2.01 -7.59 23.21
N ASP A 7 -2.05 -8.47 24.21
CA ASP A 7 -1.73 -8.09 25.60
C ASP A 7 -0.25 -7.70 25.73
N GLU A 8 0.64 -8.34 24.97
CA GLU A 8 2.05 -7.95 24.93
C GLU A 8 2.23 -6.57 24.28
N LEU A 9 1.58 -6.34 23.14
CA LEU A 9 1.64 -5.04 22.44
C LEU A 9 1.08 -3.90 23.31
N LEU A 10 0.03 -4.15 24.08
CA LEU A 10 -0.50 -3.16 25.03
C LEU A 10 0.48 -2.85 26.17
N ARG A 11 1.21 -3.84 26.67
CA ARG A 11 2.29 -3.58 27.64
C ARG A 11 3.41 -2.74 27.05
N ASN A 12 3.81 -3.03 25.78
CA ASN A 12 4.80 -2.23 25.09
C ASN A 12 4.32 -0.78 24.91
N ASN A 13 3.02 -0.59 24.63
CA ASN A 13 2.45 0.76 24.57
C ASN A 13 2.54 1.50 25.91
N LEU A 14 2.30 0.82 27.03
CA LEU A 14 2.45 1.43 28.37
C LEU A 14 3.90 1.87 28.63
N GLN A 15 4.88 1.05 28.22
CA GLN A 15 6.30 1.42 28.31
C GLN A 15 6.61 2.63 27.42
N TYR A 16 6.15 2.59 26.17
CA TYR A 16 6.29 3.69 25.25
C TYR A 16 5.73 4.99 25.86
N ALA A 17 4.48 4.95 26.35
CA ALA A 17 3.81 6.12 26.94
C ALA A 17 4.54 6.66 28.17
N SER A 18 5.06 5.78 29.04
CA SER A 18 5.79 6.18 30.24
C SER A 18 7.17 6.77 29.96
N GLY A 19 7.79 6.38 28.85
CA GLY A 19 9.08 6.88 28.41
C GLY A 19 9.01 8.15 27.56
N GLN A 20 7.81 8.61 27.18
CA GLN A 20 7.66 9.78 26.30
C GLN A 20 7.79 11.10 27.08
N PRO A 21 8.55 12.06 26.56
CA PRO A 21 8.62 13.41 27.11
C PRO A 21 7.37 14.22 26.73
N VAL A 22 6.22 13.91 27.35
CA VAL A 22 4.86 14.39 26.98
C VAL A 22 4.76 15.91 26.81
N HIS A 23 5.67 16.67 27.38
CA HIS A 23 5.68 18.13 27.33
C HIS A 23 6.83 18.71 26.52
N GLU A 24 7.73 17.87 26.02
CA GLU A 24 8.91 18.31 25.28
C GLU A 24 8.60 18.55 23.79
N PRO A 25 9.38 19.43 23.11
CA PRO A 25 9.33 19.53 21.65
C PRO A 25 9.62 18.17 20.99
N GLY A 26 8.82 17.80 20.00
CA GLY A 26 8.93 16.51 19.30
C GLY A 26 7.97 15.41 19.79
N TYR A 27 7.32 15.59 20.94
CA TYR A 27 6.24 14.68 21.34
C TYR A 27 5.09 14.71 20.30
N PRO A 28 4.55 13.57 19.87
CA PRO A 28 3.54 13.51 18.80
C PRO A 28 2.36 14.46 18.98
N GLY A 29 1.84 14.59 20.19
CA GLY A 29 0.74 15.52 20.52
C GLY A 29 1.08 17.01 20.44
N LYS A 30 2.35 17.38 20.22
CA LYS A 30 2.81 18.75 20.00
C LYS A 30 3.12 19.05 18.55
N GLN A 31 3.12 18.03 17.69
CA GLN A 31 3.32 18.20 16.26
C GLN A 31 2.09 18.87 15.63
N PRO A 32 2.26 19.72 14.61
CA PRO A 32 1.15 20.14 13.75
C PRO A 32 0.45 18.92 13.13
N ILE A 33 -0.84 19.07 12.86
CA ILE A 33 -1.59 18.02 12.14
C ILE A 33 -1.20 17.93 10.65
N GLN A 34 -0.62 19.01 10.11
CA GLN A 34 -0.10 19.04 8.74
C GLN A 34 1.29 18.41 8.70
N PRO A 35 1.56 17.52 7.75
CA PRO A 35 2.89 16.93 7.62
C PRO A 35 3.90 17.98 7.16
N SER A 36 5.03 18.07 7.87
CA SER A 36 5.99 19.16 7.66
C SER A 36 6.65 19.14 6.27
N ARG A 37 6.75 17.97 5.63
CA ARG A 37 7.25 17.83 4.25
C ARG A 37 6.17 17.98 3.19
N ARG A 38 4.90 18.11 3.57
CA ARG A 38 3.77 18.22 2.65
C ARG A 38 3.61 17.03 1.71
N VAL A 39 4.04 15.83 2.14
CA VAL A 39 4.06 14.59 1.37
C VAL A 39 3.01 13.62 1.89
N ALA A 40 2.32 12.92 0.98
CA ALA A 40 1.53 11.74 1.26
C ALA A 40 2.09 10.53 0.50
N VAL A 41 2.20 9.40 1.17
CA VAL A 41 2.71 8.15 0.60
C VAL A 41 1.61 7.09 0.61
N VAL A 42 1.40 6.42 -0.53
CA VAL A 42 0.56 5.22 -0.63
C VAL A 42 1.49 4.03 -0.84
N ALA A 43 1.47 3.08 0.10
CA ALA A 43 2.38 1.93 0.08
C ALA A 43 1.69 0.63 0.50
N CYS A 44 2.34 -0.51 0.22
CA CYS A 44 1.84 -1.81 0.64
C CYS A 44 1.88 -1.96 2.17
N MET A 45 0.89 -2.72 2.71
CA MET A 45 0.85 -3.12 4.12
C MET A 45 1.86 -4.22 4.47
N ASP A 46 2.66 -4.69 3.54
CA ASP A 46 3.66 -5.74 3.74
C ASP A 46 4.55 -5.41 4.93
N ALA A 47 4.68 -6.39 5.85
CA ALA A 47 5.40 -6.18 7.11
C ALA A 47 6.92 -5.94 6.94
N ARG A 48 7.46 -6.22 5.76
CA ARG A 48 8.88 -5.95 5.43
C ARG A 48 9.14 -4.51 5.03
N LEU A 49 8.07 -3.72 4.77
CA LEU A 49 8.18 -2.31 4.41
C LEU A 49 7.99 -1.44 5.66
N ASP A 50 9.07 -0.87 6.14
CA ASP A 50 9.03 0.29 7.03
C ASP A 50 9.15 1.55 6.17
N VAL A 51 8.01 2.17 5.88
CA VAL A 51 7.94 3.28 4.92
C VAL A 51 8.66 4.51 5.44
N GLU A 52 8.57 4.75 6.73
CA GLU A 52 9.25 5.85 7.37
C GLU A 52 10.77 5.68 7.30
N ASP A 53 11.27 4.51 7.66
CA ASP A 53 12.72 4.23 7.67
C ASP A 53 13.29 4.25 6.24
N LEU A 54 12.64 3.59 5.27
CA LEU A 54 13.12 3.53 3.88
C LEU A 54 13.19 4.91 3.19
N LEU A 55 12.36 5.87 3.64
CA LEU A 55 12.37 7.25 3.13
C LEU A 55 13.11 8.22 4.05
N GLY A 56 13.61 7.78 5.20
CA GLY A 56 14.28 8.61 6.20
C GLY A 56 13.35 9.62 6.85
N LEU A 57 12.07 9.28 7.03
CA LEU A 57 11.04 10.15 7.60
C LEU A 57 11.00 10.04 9.13
N GLN A 58 10.69 11.15 9.76
CA GLN A 58 10.40 11.22 11.19
C GLN A 58 8.88 11.42 11.41
N THR A 59 8.41 11.10 12.61
CA THR A 59 7.03 11.36 13.02
C THR A 59 6.62 12.81 12.73
N GLY A 60 5.49 13.00 12.02
CA GLY A 60 4.97 14.32 11.66
C GLY A 60 5.48 14.86 10.31
N GLU A 61 6.33 14.14 9.58
CA GLU A 61 6.88 14.62 8.31
C GLU A 61 6.03 14.28 7.08
N ALA A 62 5.30 13.16 7.09
CA ALA A 62 4.46 12.73 5.97
C ALA A 62 3.18 12.02 6.43
N HIS A 63 2.17 11.95 5.57
CA HIS A 63 1.06 11.01 5.74
C HIS A 63 1.39 9.68 5.08
N ILE A 64 1.21 8.58 5.81
CA ILE A 64 1.45 7.23 5.29
C ILE A 64 0.13 6.47 5.22
N ILE A 65 -0.27 6.09 4.01
CA ILE A 65 -1.47 5.32 3.71
C ILE A 65 -1.01 3.92 3.29
N ARG A 66 -1.43 2.88 4.02
CA ARG A 66 -1.03 1.50 3.73
C ARG A 66 -2.23 0.60 3.54
N ASN A 67 -2.23 -0.15 2.44
CA ASN A 67 -3.25 -1.16 2.14
C ASN A 67 -2.62 -2.37 1.44
N ALA A 68 -3.43 -3.40 1.14
CA ALA A 68 -2.96 -4.55 0.39
C ALA A 68 -2.48 -4.11 -1.00
N GLY A 69 -1.19 -4.32 -1.27
CA GLY A 69 -0.54 -3.96 -2.53
C GLY A 69 -0.08 -2.51 -2.67
N GLY A 70 -0.48 -1.60 -1.78
CA GLY A 70 -0.27 -0.16 -1.99
C GLY A 70 -1.11 0.39 -3.15
N VAL A 71 -2.26 -0.23 -3.40
CA VAL A 71 -3.13 0.10 -4.53
C VAL A 71 -3.87 1.40 -4.28
N VAL A 72 -3.97 2.25 -5.30
CA VAL A 72 -4.75 3.49 -5.25
C VAL A 72 -6.23 3.15 -5.44
N THR A 73 -6.88 2.79 -4.33
CA THR A 73 -8.32 2.49 -4.22
C THR A 73 -9.12 3.77 -3.99
N GLU A 74 -10.46 3.68 -4.03
CA GLU A 74 -11.33 4.81 -3.67
C GLU A 74 -11.04 5.34 -2.26
N ASP A 75 -10.74 4.46 -1.30
CA ASP A 75 -10.41 4.90 0.06
C ASP A 75 -9.04 5.58 0.12
N ALA A 76 -8.05 5.11 -0.65
CA ALA A 76 -6.76 5.80 -0.79
C ALA A 76 -6.96 7.19 -1.41
N ILE A 77 -7.79 7.31 -2.45
CA ILE A 77 -8.16 8.62 -3.05
C ILE A 77 -8.84 9.52 -2.02
N ARG A 78 -9.79 9.02 -1.24
CA ARG A 78 -10.43 9.78 -0.16
C ARG A 78 -9.40 10.32 0.83
N CYS A 79 -8.45 9.48 1.26
CA CYS A 79 -7.36 9.89 2.15
C CYS A 79 -6.48 10.98 1.52
N LEU A 80 -6.13 10.83 0.24
CA LEU A 80 -5.30 11.81 -0.48
C LEU A 80 -6.01 13.17 -0.66
N ILE A 81 -7.33 13.15 -0.92
CA ILE A 81 -8.13 14.38 -1.00
C ILE A 81 -8.11 15.14 0.33
N ILE A 82 -8.33 14.43 1.44
CA ILE A 82 -8.28 15.02 2.79
C ILE A 82 -6.87 15.53 3.08
N SER A 83 -5.84 14.73 2.77
CA SER A 83 -4.44 15.09 2.94
C SER A 83 -4.07 16.38 2.19
N HIS A 84 -4.53 16.51 0.96
CA HIS A 84 -4.27 17.69 0.13
C HIS A 84 -5.07 18.91 0.62
N HIS A 85 -6.40 18.83 0.63
CA HIS A 85 -7.27 20.00 0.85
C HIS A 85 -7.34 20.48 2.29
N LEU A 86 -7.23 19.58 3.26
CA LEU A 86 -7.35 19.94 4.68
C LEU A 86 -6.02 19.95 5.42
N LEU A 87 -5.05 19.19 4.96
CA LEU A 87 -3.78 18.98 5.64
C LEU A 87 -2.56 19.40 4.82
N ASN A 88 -2.79 20.10 3.71
CA ASN A 88 -1.80 20.87 2.96
C ASN A 88 -0.67 20.05 2.33
N THR A 89 -0.93 18.82 1.86
CA THR A 89 0.04 18.05 1.07
C THR A 89 -0.05 18.43 -0.41
N ASP A 90 1.07 18.48 -1.09
CA ASP A 90 1.18 18.78 -2.53
C ASP A 90 2.07 17.79 -3.29
N GLU A 91 2.67 16.83 -2.58
CA GLU A 91 3.39 15.72 -3.20
C GLU A 91 2.76 14.38 -2.80
N ILE A 92 2.59 13.49 -3.79
CA ILE A 92 2.08 12.12 -3.57
C ILE A 92 3.08 11.14 -4.13
N ILE A 93 3.44 10.15 -3.31
CA ILE A 93 4.34 9.05 -3.68
C ILE A 93 3.54 7.74 -3.66
N VAL A 94 3.59 6.96 -4.75
CA VAL A 94 3.01 5.61 -4.82
C VAL A 94 4.14 4.59 -4.83
N ILE A 95 4.17 3.66 -3.87
CA ILE A 95 5.23 2.66 -3.74
C ILE A 95 4.64 1.25 -3.80
N HIS A 96 5.00 0.50 -4.85
CA HIS A 96 4.87 -0.94 -4.89
C HIS A 96 6.20 -1.61 -4.55
N HIS A 97 6.22 -2.93 -4.42
CA HIS A 97 7.46 -3.63 -4.04
C HIS A 97 7.57 -5.00 -4.71
N THR A 98 8.80 -5.46 -4.89
CA THR A 98 9.08 -6.82 -5.38
C THR A 98 8.55 -7.89 -4.42
N ARG A 99 8.19 -9.05 -4.94
CA ARG A 99 7.64 -10.17 -4.16
C ARG A 99 6.39 -9.79 -3.34
N CYS A 100 5.55 -8.92 -3.91
CA CYS A 100 4.29 -8.53 -3.29
C CYS A 100 3.26 -9.67 -3.36
N GLY A 101 2.55 -9.91 -2.26
CA GLY A 101 1.48 -10.90 -2.21
C GLY A 101 0.38 -10.71 -3.26
N MET A 102 0.20 -9.49 -3.76
CA MET A 102 -0.78 -9.19 -4.82
C MET A 102 -0.40 -9.77 -6.19
N LEU A 103 0.81 -10.30 -6.36
CA LEU A 103 1.25 -11.04 -7.55
C LEU A 103 0.84 -12.53 -7.49
N ALA A 104 0.41 -13.05 -6.35
CA ALA A 104 0.17 -14.47 -6.14
C ALA A 104 -1.25 -14.94 -6.49
N PHE A 105 -2.17 -14.06 -6.83
CA PHE A 105 -3.57 -14.43 -7.13
C PHE A 105 -4.22 -13.46 -8.11
N THR A 106 -5.38 -13.86 -8.63
CA THR A 106 -6.35 -12.97 -9.28
C THR A 106 -7.57 -12.81 -8.39
N ASP A 107 -8.35 -11.74 -8.58
CA ASP A 107 -9.56 -11.49 -7.79
C ASP A 107 -10.53 -12.69 -7.86
N ASP A 108 -10.73 -13.24 -9.08
CA ASP A 108 -11.62 -14.41 -9.29
C ASP A 108 -11.10 -15.66 -8.59
N LEU A 109 -9.77 -15.91 -8.67
CA LEU A 109 -9.17 -17.07 -8.01
C LEU A 109 -9.31 -17.01 -6.50
N LEU A 110 -9.04 -15.83 -5.91
CA LEU A 110 -9.16 -15.64 -4.47
C LEU A 110 -10.62 -15.80 -4.03
N LYS A 111 -11.57 -15.23 -4.78
CA LYS A 111 -12.99 -15.37 -4.50
C LYS A 111 -13.44 -16.84 -4.56
N ALA A 112 -13.11 -17.54 -5.64
CA ALA A 112 -13.45 -18.96 -5.78
C ALA A 112 -12.88 -19.80 -4.62
N GLY A 113 -11.61 -19.59 -4.24
CA GLY A 113 -11.00 -20.27 -3.11
C GLY A 113 -11.71 -19.98 -1.78
N LEU A 114 -12.08 -18.73 -1.51
CA LEU A 114 -12.83 -18.36 -0.31
C LEU A 114 -14.24 -19.00 -0.24
N GLU A 115 -14.87 -19.22 -1.40
CA GLU A 115 -16.17 -19.87 -1.55
C GLU A 115 -16.09 -21.40 -1.52
N GLY A 116 -14.88 -21.99 -1.49
CA GLY A 116 -14.65 -23.42 -1.29
C GLY A 116 -14.39 -24.21 -2.57
N ASP A 117 -13.94 -23.56 -3.65
CA ASP A 117 -13.45 -24.25 -4.84
C ASP A 117 -12.09 -24.91 -4.54
N ALA A 118 -12.06 -26.24 -4.54
CA ALA A 118 -10.88 -27.02 -4.18
C ALA A 118 -9.68 -26.82 -5.13
N ALA A 119 -9.93 -26.51 -6.41
CA ALA A 119 -8.87 -26.25 -7.37
C ALA A 119 -8.24 -24.87 -7.10
N ALA A 120 -9.06 -23.87 -6.80
CA ALA A 120 -8.62 -22.53 -6.42
C ALA A 120 -7.86 -22.56 -5.08
N GLU A 121 -8.36 -23.29 -4.08
CA GLU A 121 -7.66 -23.47 -2.79
C GLU A 121 -6.26 -24.06 -2.99
N LYS A 122 -6.14 -25.09 -3.83
CA LYS A 122 -4.85 -25.72 -4.14
C LYS A 122 -3.88 -24.73 -4.79
N LEU A 123 -4.34 -23.97 -5.79
CA LEU A 123 -3.51 -22.97 -6.48
C LEU A 123 -3.06 -21.86 -5.54
N LEU A 124 -3.96 -21.33 -4.71
CA LEU A 124 -3.65 -20.33 -3.70
C LEU A 124 -2.65 -20.85 -2.66
N GLY A 125 -2.82 -22.10 -2.22
CA GLY A 125 -1.89 -22.75 -1.31
C GLY A 125 -0.48 -22.89 -1.93
N GLN A 126 -0.39 -23.26 -3.19
CA GLN A 126 0.87 -23.36 -3.93
C GLN A 126 1.54 -21.96 -4.08
N ALA A 127 0.77 -20.96 -4.49
CA ALA A 127 1.30 -19.60 -4.68
C ALA A 127 1.78 -18.96 -3.38
N THR A 128 1.12 -19.22 -2.25
CA THR A 128 1.43 -18.60 -0.95
C THR A 128 2.34 -19.43 -0.07
N GLY A 129 2.61 -20.69 -0.44
CA GLY A 129 3.37 -21.63 0.40
C GLY A 129 2.65 -22.02 1.70
N ARG A 130 1.33 -21.83 1.80
CA ARG A 130 0.52 -22.07 3.00
C ARG A 130 -0.71 -22.90 2.68
N THR A 131 -1.23 -23.63 3.67
CA THR A 131 -2.56 -24.23 3.55
C THR A 131 -3.60 -23.11 3.46
N PHE A 132 -4.29 -23.02 2.33
CA PHE A 132 -5.40 -22.11 2.18
C PHE A 132 -6.64 -22.74 2.85
N VAL A 133 -7.35 -21.94 3.62
CA VAL A 133 -8.57 -22.39 4.31
C VAL A 133 -9.72 -21.51 3.86
N SER A 134 -10.67 -22.13 3.14
CA SER A 134 -11.89 -21.45 2.72
C SER A 134 -12.87 -21.28 3.88
N THR A 135 -13.78 -20.34 3.71
CA THR A 135 -14.96 -20.21 4.58
C THR A 135 -16.13 -21.06 4.08
N GLY A 136 -16.07 -21.52 2.83
CA GLY A 136 -17.15 -22.25 2.15
C GLY A 136 -18.44 -21.45 2.00
N LYS A 137 -18.36 -20.12 2.11
CA LYS A 137 -19.53 -19.23 2.06
C LYS A 137 -19.38 -18.22 0.94
N ALA A 138 -20.35 -18.16 0.05
CA ALA A 138 -20.47 -17.06 -0.88
C ALA A 138 -20.72 -15.75 -0.12
N SER A 139 -20.06 -14.66 -0.56
CA SER A 139 -20.27 -13.34 -0.01
C SER A 139 -21.01 -12.47 -1.02
N SER A 140 -22.08 -11.83 -0.58
CA SER A 140 -22.76 -10.78 -1.32
C SER A 140 -22.04 -9.41 -1.20
N SER A 141 -20.99 -9.34 -0.37
CA SER A 141 -20.22 -8.10 -0.20
C SER A 141 -19.37 -7.82 -1.45
N PRO A 142 -19.43 -6.61 -2.01
CA PRO A 142 -18.67 -6.23 -3.19
C PRO A 142 -17.20 -5.89 -2.83
N VAL A 143 -16.48 -6.80 -2.20
CA VAL A 143 -15.05 -6.60 -1.93
C VAL A 143 -14.28 -6.83 -3.21
N ALA A 144 -13.65 -5.78 -3.73
CA ALA A 144 -12.65 -5.88 -4.79
C ALA A 144 -11.27 -6.08 -4.16
N PHE A 145 -10.56 -7.13 -4.54
CA PHE A 145 -9.24 -7.42 -3.98
C PHE A 145 -8.13 -6.64 -4.67
N HIS A 146 -8.37 -6.17 -5.90
CA HIS A 146 -7.43 -5.38 -6.69
C HIS A 146 -6.09 -6.09 -6.94
N ALA A 147 -6.12 -7.40 -7.20
CA ALA A 147 -4.93 -8.16 -7.57
C ALA A 147 -4.22 -7.52 -8.77
N PHE A 148 -2.89 -7.64 -8.81
CA PHE A 148 -2.12 -7.09 -9.92
C PHE A 148 -2.39 -7.85 -11.22
N ARG A 149 -2.45 -7.14 -12.32
CA ARG A 149 -2.81 -7.72 -13.63
C ARG A 149 -1.92 -8.91 -13.99
N GLY A 150 -2.54 -10.02 -14.34
CA GLY A 150 -1.86 -11.26 -14.75
C GLY A 150 -1.08 -11.92 -13.61
N ALA A 151 -1.43 -11.66 -12.36
CA ALA A 151 -0.89 -12.32 -11.18
C ALA A 151 -1.11 -13.85 -11.29
N LEU A 152 -0.36 -14.61 -10.60
CA LEU A 152 -0.25 -16.06 -10.35
C LEU A 152 1.23 -16.46 -10.23
N GLU A 153 2.02 -15.56 -9.68
CA GLU A 153 3.43 -15.84 -9.42
C GLU A 153 3.61 -16.28 -7.96
N PRO A 154 4.44 -17.28 -7.67
CA PRO A 154 4.78 -17.62 -6.30
C PRO A 154 5.37 -16.42 -5.54
N LEU A 155 5.12 -16.34 -4.22
CA LEU A 155 5.58 -15.22 -3.38
C LEU A 155 7.12 -15.10 -3.30
N ASP A 156 7.81 -16.19 -3.56
CA ASP A 156 9.27 -16.27 -3.61
C ASP A 156 9.86 -16.12 -5.02
N SER A 157 9.02 -15.79 -6.00
CA SER A 157 9.48 -15.54 -7.38
C SER A 157 10.58 -14.49 -7.39
N PRO A 158 11.65 -14.74 -8.13
CA PRO A 158 12.74 -13.78 -8.26
C PRO A 158 12.28 -12.51 -8.96
N ARG A 159 13.04 -11.44 -8.76
CA ARG A 159 12.88 -10.22 -9.56
C ARG A 159 13.18 -10.57 -11.02
N ASP A 160 12.16 -10.58 -11.86
CA ASP A 160 12.27 -10.73 -13.30
C ASP A 160 11.61 -9.55 -14.03
N GLU A 161 11.88 -9.41 -15.32
CA GLU A 161 11.38 -8.31 -16.14
C GLU A 161 9.84 -8.31 -16.20
N LYS A 162 9.21 -9.46 -16.24
CA LYS A 162 7.75 -9.61 -16.31
C LYS A 162 7.07 -9.10 -15.03
N ASN A 163 7.61 -9.45 -13.87
CA ASN A 163 7.07 -9.01 -12.58
C ASN A 163 7.32 -7.51 -12.36
N MET A 164 8.48 -7.01 -12.77
CA MET A 164 8.78 -5.58 -12.74
C MET A 164 7.83 -4.78 -13.63
N GLU A 165 7.51 -5.28 -14.84
CA GLU A 165 6.56 -4.61 -15.74
C GLU A 165 5.12 -4.62 -15.18
N ARG A 166 4.70 -5.70 -14.53
CA ARG A 166 3.38 -5.76 -13.84
C ARG A 166 3.29 -4.75 -12.71
N LEU A 167 4.32 -4.68 -11.86
CA LEU A 167 4.40 -3.70 -10.79
C LEU A 167 4.40 -2.28 -11.34
N ALA A 168 5.21 -2.01 -12.37
CA ALA A 168 5.28 -0.71 -13.01
C ALA A 168 3.94 -0.31 -13.66
N TRP A 169 3.23 -1.27 -14.27
CA TRP A 169 1.91 -1.02 -14.83
C TRP A 169 0.91 -0.59 -13.75
N ASP A 170 0.89 -1.27 -12.60
CA ASP A 170 -0.05 -0.93 -11.52
C ASP A 170 0.32 0.40 -10.83
N VAL A 171 1.60 0.70 -10.67
CA VAL A 171 2.06 2.02 -10.22
C VAL A 171 1.57 3.12 -11.17
N ARG A 172 1.72 2.93 -12.49
CA ARG A 172 1.22 3.90 -13.51
C ARG A 172 -0.30 4.05 -13.44
N ARG A 173 -1.03 2.96 -13.23
CA ARG A 173 -2.49 2.97 -13.04
C ARG A 173 -2.86 3.81 -11.82
N GLY A 174 -2.19 3.62 -10.70
CA GLY A 174 -2.38 4.41 -9.49
C GLY A 174 -2.07 5.90 -9.70
N MET A 175 -0.93 6.21 -10.32
CA MET A 175 -0.58 7.59 -10.68
C MET A 175 -1.63 8.23 -11.60
N SER A 176 -2.14 7.47 -12.58
CA SER A 176 -3.18 7.93 -13.51
C SER A 176 -4.48 8.23 -12.77
N ALA A 177 -4.90 7.36 -11.84
CA ALA A 177 -6.10 7.57 -11.03
C ALA A 177 -6.02 8.86 -10.21
N ILE A 178 -4.87 9.16 -9.61
CA ILE A 178 -4.65 10.39 -8.85
C ILE A 178 -4.64 11.61 -9.78
N LYS A 179 -3.83 11.59 -10.84
CA LYS A 179 -3.62 12.74 -11.76
C LYS A 179 -4.89 13.13 -12.53
N ASN A 180 -5.79 12.19 -12.77
CA ASN A 180 -7.05 12.44 -13.49
C ASN A 180 -8.24 12.63 -12.54
N HIS A 181 -8.02 12.61 -11.22
CA HIS A 181 -9.11 12.79 -10.27
C HIS A 181 -9.50 14.28 -10.20
N PRO A 182 -10.81 14.62 -10.35
CA PRO A 182 -11.25 16.03 -10.45
C PRO A 182 -10.96 16.88 -9.21
N TRP A 183 -10.74 16.23 -8.05
CA TRP A 183 -10.44 16.90 -6.79
C TRP A 183 -8.96 16.85 -6.40
N LEU A 184 -8.09 16.38 -7.27
CA LEU A 184 -6.63 16.39 -7.07
C LEU A 184 -6.00 17.09 -8.28
N PRO A 185 -5.83 18.44 -8.24
CA PRO A 185 -5.43 19.20 -9.39
C PRO A 185 -4.02 18.81 -9.85
N SER A 186 -3.86 18.53 -11.13
CA SER A 186 -2.56 18.19 -11.75
C SER A 186 -1.88 19.40 -12.41
N SER A 187 -2.48 20.58 -12.31
CA SER A 187 -1.96 21.85 -12.86
C SER A 187 -2.48 23.05 -12.08
N GLY A 188 -1.83 24.19 -12.22
CA GLY A 188 -2.17 25.42 -11.51
C GLY A 188 -1.41 25.58 -10.18
N PRO A 189 -1.74 26.61 -9.38
CA PRO A 189 -1.03 26.94 -8.15
C PRO A 189 -1.13 25.88 -7.06
N ASP A 190 -2.22 25.11 -7.05
CA ASP A 190 -2.48 24.04 -6.07
C ASP A 190 -2.19 22.64 -6.64
N ALA A 191 -1.40 22.58 -7.72
CA ALA A 191 -1.10 21.32 -8.39
C ALA A 191 -0.41 20.31 -7.48
N VAL A 192 -0.89 19.06 -7.54
CA VAL A 192 -0.28 17.93 -6.83
C VAL A 192 0.74 17.26 -7.73
N THR A 193 1.97 17.11 -7.23
CA THR A 193 2.99 16.29 -7.87
C THR A 193 2.80 14.82 -7.50
N VAL A 194 2.80 13.93 -8.50
CA VAL A 194 2.63 12.48 -8.28
C VAL A 194 3.81 11.74 -8.88
N ARG A 195 4.51 10.96 -8.05
CA ARG A 195 5.62 10.09 -8.45
C ARG A 195 5.35 8.65 -8.02
N GLY A 196 5.85 7.69 -8.78
CA GLY A 196 5.67 6.27 -8.52
C GLY A 196 6.98 5.51 -8.47
N PHE A 197 7.07 4.53 -7.58
CA PHE A 197 8.29 3.76 -7.34
C PHE A 197 7.99 2.28 -7.13
N ILE A 198 9.00 1.45 -7.41
CA ILE A 198 9.05 0.06 -7.00
C ILE A 198 10.20 -0.08 -5.99
N TYR A 199 9.88 -0.56 -4.81
CA TYR A 199 10.85 -0.91 -3.77
C TYR A 199 11.31 -2.35 -3.95
N ASP A 200 12.61 -2.55 -4.04
CA ASP A 200 13.20 -3.87 -4.09
C ASP A 200 13.48 -4.34 -2.67
N VAL A 201 12.73 -5.35 -2.21
CA VAL A 201 12.85 -5.87 -0.84
C VAL A 201 14.18 -6.59 -0.56
N ASP A 202 14.92 -6.95 -1.60
CA ASP A 202 16.23 -7.64 -1.44
C ASP A 202 17.38 -6.64 -1.32
N THR A 203 17.27 -5.48 -1.96
CA THR A 203 18.35 -4.49 -2.01
C THR A 203 18.07 -3.23 -1.23
N GLY A 204 16.80 -3.00 -0.83
CA GLY A 204 16.36 -1.76 -0.19
C GLY A 204 16.28 -0.54 -1.12
N LYS A 205 16.38 -0.73 -2.43
CA LYS A 205 16.38 0.38 -3.40
C LYS A 205 14.99 0.71 -3.89
N LEU A 206 14.75 2.01 -4.11
CA LEU A 206 13.61 2.53 -4.85
C LEU A 206 14.01 2.77 -6.31
N GLU A 207 13.20 2.25 -7.23
CA GLU A 207 13.33 2.47 -8.67
C GLU A 207 12.12 3.27 -9.15
N GLU A 208 12.37 4.43 -9.74
CA GLU A 208 11.29 5.30 -10.20
C GLU A 208 10.63 4.76 -11.46
N VAL A 209 9.29 4.76 -11.46
CA VAL A 209 8.47 4.36 -12.59
C VAL A 209 8.09 5.59 -13.39
N SER A 210 8.53 5.65 -14.65
CA SER A 210 8.16 6.74 -15.56
C SER A 210 6.65 6.72 -15.85
N TYR A 211 6.03 7.91 -15.85
CA TYR A 211 4.64 8.11 -16.23
C TYR A 211 4.54 8.78 -17.60
N PRO A 212 4.27 8.04 -18.68
CA PRO A 212 4.28 8.59 -20.04
C PRO A 212 3.02 9.40 -20.39
N GLY A 213 2.08 9.55 -19.47
CA GLY A 213 0.79 10.21 -19.70
C GLY A 213 -0.41 9.32 -19.38
N PRO A 214 -1.64 9.76 -19.68
CA PRO A 214 -2.85 9.00 -19.37
C PRO A 214 -2.80 7.62 -20.01
N MET A 215 -2.98 6.59 -19.19
CA MET A 215 -3.14 5.23 -19.71
C MET A 215 -4.50 5.15 -20.41
N GLY A 216 -4.50 4.88 -21.71
CA GLY A 216 -5.72 4.63 -22.44
C GLY A 216 -6.52 3.51 -21.77
N SER A 217 -7.85 3.64 -21.77
CA SER A 217 -8.76 2.58 -21.30
C SER A 217 -8.48 1.32 -22.11
N ILE A 218 -7.73 0.41 -21.51
CA ILE A 218 -7.56 -0.94 -22.07
C ILE A 218 -8.75 -1.73 -21.56
N GLY A 219 -9.67 -2.06 -22.48
CA GLY A 219 -10.85 -2.89 -22.25
C GLY A 219 -10.47 -4.29 -21.76
#